data_46128c75ae6a10b6c5f061045eda7a4b
#
_entry.id   46128c75ae6a10b6c5f061045eda7a4b
#
_cell.length_a   1.000
_cell.length_b   1.000
_cell.length_c   1.000
_cell.angle_alpha   90.00
_cell.angle_beta   90.00
_cell.angle_gamma   90.00
#
_symmetry.space_group_name_H-M   'P 1'
#
loop_
_entity.id
_entity.type
_entity.pdbx_description
1 polymer ?
#
loop_
_entity_poly.entity_id
_entity_poly.type
_entity_poly.pdbx_seq_one_letter_code
_entity_poly.pdbx_strand_id
1 'polypeptide(L)'
;PKCETVEYVLNMDSILGKLEEENGLPRDTIELILMIETPLGVMNSYDMARCCKRVTAMGIGMEDLTASMQVTRQYELRSLDLLYARQKVVLSCKAAGVQAIDSGVMFSGDLDFYMQDCLNDKRDGFEGRSVGDLNHIPLVNKAFSPTEQEIDWANRVIAAYNKAIADQISDVYVDGKYVDPPVVSKAELILDRL
;
A
#
# COMPACT_ATOMS: atom_id res chain seq x y z
N PRO A 1 5.31 -5.09 -15.38
CA PRO A 1 6.65 -5.09 -14.81
C PRO A 1 7.49 -3.95 -15.39
N LYS A 2 8.53 -3.55 -14.66
CA LYS A 2 9.56 -2.58 -15.09
C LYS A 2 8.98 -1.26 -15.62
N CYS A 3 7.96 -0.75 -14.92
CA CYS A 3 7.35 0.54 -15.24
C CYS A 3 8.31 1.67 -14.88
N GLU A 4 8.69 2.49 -15.86
CA GLU A 4 9.69 3.54 -15.70
C GLU A 4 9.20 4.92 -16.09
N THR A 5 8.23 5.00 -17.03
CA THR A 5 7.78 6.28 -17.59
C THR A 5 6.27 6.35 -17.71
N VAL A 6 5.74 7.57 -17.65
CA VAL A 6 4.32 7.87 -17.90
C VAL A 6 3.90 7.42 -19.31
N GLU A 7 4.77 7.63 -20.31
CA GLU A 7 4.50 7.22 -21.69
C GLU A 7 4.24 5.71 -21.80
N TYR A 8 5.05 4.89 -21.11
CA TYR A 8 4.85 3.45 -21.06
C TYR A 8 3.46 3.09 -20.52
N VAL A 9 3.04 3.70 -19.41
CA VAL A 9 1.74 3.45 -18.78
C VAL A 9 0.60 3.89 -19.69
N LEU A 10 0.70 5.08 -20.32
CA LEU A 10 -0.33 5.59 -21.24
C LEU A 10 -0.44 4.74 -22.51
N ASN A 11 0.66 4.18 -23.00
CA ASN A 11 0.63 3.22 -24.12
C ASN A 11 -0.14 1.95 -23.74
N MET A 12 0.08 1.41 -22.52
CA MET A 12 -0.68 0.27 -22.00
C MET A 12 -2.17 0.61 -21.84
N ASP A 13 -2.49 1.78 -21.29
CA ASP A 13 -3.88 2.25 -21.18
C ASP A 13 -4.57 2.32 -22.56
N SER A 14 -3.88 2.83 -23.57
CA SER A 14 -4.40 2.89 -24.95
C SER A 14 -4.67 1.48 -25.55
N ILE A 15 -3.75 0.54 -25.33
CA ILE A 15 -3.90 -0.85 -25.80
C ILE A 15 -5.09 -1.51 -25.11
N LEU A 16 -5.16 -1.41 -23.77
CA LEU A 16 -6.26 -2.00 -23.01
C LEU A 16 -7.61 -1.39 -23.38
N GLY A 17 -7.66 -0.07 -23.60
CA GLY A 17 -8.89 0.57 -24.04
C GLY A 17 -9.42 0.07 -25.39
N LYS A 18 -8.53 -0.23 -26.36
CA LYS A 18 -8.92 -0.83 -27.62
C LYS A 18 -9.43 -2.27 -27.43
N LEU A 19 -8.74 -3.05 -26.60
CA LEU A 19 -9.16 -4.41 -26.28
C LEU A 19 -10.53 -4.46 -25.57
N GLU A 20 -10.79 -3.52 -24.68
CA GLU A 20 -12.10 -3.38 -24.03
C GLU A 20 -13.19 -3.07 -25.05
N GLU A 21 -12.96 -2.10 -25.95
CA GLU A 21 -13.90 -1.74 -27.01
C GLU A 21 -14.18 -2.94 -27.93
N GLU A 22 -13.14 -3.65 -28.40
CA GLU A 22 -13.25 -4.83 -29.27
C GLU A 22 -14.04 -5.99 -28.61
N ASN A 23 -14.02 -6.07 -27.27
CA ASN A 23 -14.72 -7.11 -26.51
C ASN A 23 -16.02 -6.62 -25.85
N GLY A 24 -16.48 -5.41 -26.14
CA GLY A 24 -17.73 -4.86 -25.61
C GLY A 24 -17.70 -4.58 -24.11
N LEU A 25 -16.51 -4.39 -23.52
CA LEU A 25 -16.33 -4.03 -22.12
C LEU A 25 -16.36 -2.50 -21.95
N PRO A 26 -16.88 -1.99 -20.83
CA PRO A 26 -16.76 -0.57 -20.52
C PRO A 26 -15.29 -0.12 -20.43
N ARG A 27 -15.02 1.12 -20.78
CA ARG A 27 -13.69 1.73 -20.61
C ARG A 27 -13.24 1.66 -19.13
N ASP A 28 -11.95 1.36 -18.92
CA ASP A 28 -11.31 1.25 -17.59
C ASP A 28 -11.81 0.06 -16.76
N THR A 29 -12.40 -0.97 -17.38
CA THR A 29 -12.77 -2.22 -16.71
C THR A 29 -11.53 -2.99 -16.24
N ILE A 30 -10.46 -3.01 -17.06
CA ILE A 30 -9.20 -3.66 -16.72
C ILE A 30 -8.32 -2.66 -15.97
N GLU A 31 -8.01 -2.97 -14.72
CA GLU A 31 -7.13 -2.16 -13.88
C GLU A 31 -5.66 -2.50 -14.08
N LEU A 32 -4.78 -1.57 -13.73
CA LEU A 32 -3.33 -1.73 -13.78
C LEU A 32 -2.72 -1.65 -12.38
N ILE A 33 -1.97 -2.68 -12.04
CA ILE A 33 -1.01 -2.65 -10.94
C ILE A 33 0.39 -2.48 -11.54
N LEU A 34 1.01 -1.34 -11.31
CA LEU A 34 2.34 -1.05 -11.85
C LEU A 34 3.43 -1.68 -10.97
N MET A 35 4.34 -2.45 -11.56
CA MET A 35 5.50 -2.95 -10.84
C MET A 35 6.68 -1.99 -10.99
N ILE A 36 7.08 -1.40 -9.86
CA ILE A 36 8.19 -0.45 -9.73
C ILE A 36 9.41 -1.23 -9.24
N GLU A 37 10.37 -1.43 -10.12
CA GLU A 37 11.49 -2.34 -9.87
C GLU A 37 12.80 -1.91 -10.54
N THR A 38 12.89 -0.59 -10.82
CA THR A 38 14.10 0.07 -11.29
C THR A 38 14.27 1.42 -10.61
N PRO A 39 15.50 1.96 -10.50
CA PRO A 39 15.72 3.29 -9.93
C PRO A 39 14.93 4.40 -10.65
N LEU A 40 14.85 4.34 -11.99
CA LEU A 40 14.07 5.31 -12.76
C LEU A 40 12.57 5.22 -12.45
N GLY A 41 12.04 3.98 -12.36
CA GLY A 41 10.65 3.75 -11.95
C GLY A 41 10.35 4.31 -10.57
N VAL A 42 11.26 4.12 -9.59
CA VAL A 42 11.12 4.70 -8.24
C VAL A 42 11.05 6.23 -8.32
N MET A 43 11.94 6.87 -9.09
CA MET A 43 11.97 8.34 -9.20
C MET A 43 10.71 8.90 -9.86
N ASN A 44 10.14 8.21 -10.85
CA ASN A 44 8.97 8.62 -11.61
C ASN A 44 7.64 8.09 -11.05
N SER A 45 7.66 7.38 -9.93
CA SER A 45 6.50 6.65 -9.39
C SER A 45 5.26 7.53 -9.20
N TYR A 46 5.41 8.77 -8.71
CA TYR A 46 4.27 9.67 -8.50
C TYR A 46 3.54 10.02 -9.80
N ASP A 47 4.28 10.40 -10.83
CA ASP A 47 3.67 10.79 -12.11
C ASP A 47 3.03 9.59 -12.82
N MET A 48 3.61 8.40 -12.69
CA MET A 48 3.00 7.17 -13.21
C MET A 48 1.73 6.78 -12.43
N ALA A 49 1.72 6.93 -11.09
CA ALA A 49 0.58 6.59 -10.26
C ALA A 49 -0.69 7.38 -10.62
N ARG A 50 -0.55 8.61 -11.08
CA ARG A 50 -1.68 9.52 -11.35
C ARG A 50 -1.99 9.75 -12.84
N CYS A 51 -1.25 9.11 -13.76
CA CYS A 51 -1.34 9.45 -15.18
C CYS A 51 -2.62 8.98 -15.87
N CYS A 52 -3.29 7.94 -15.37
CA CYS A 52 -4.60 7.50 -15.85
C CYS A 52 -5.40 6.80 -14.75
N LYS A 53 -6.72 6.76 -14.91
CA LYS A 53 -7.65 6.17 -13.92
C LYS A 53 -7.48 4.66 -13.73
N ARG A 54 -6.92 3.99 -14.71
CA ARG A 54 -6.72 2.55 -14.73
C ARG A 54 -5.66 2.09 -13.71
N VAL A 55 -4.75 2.97 -13.31
CA VAL A 55 -3.76 2.67 -12.27
C VAL A 55 -4.46 2.70 -10.92
N THR A 56 -4.60 1.53 -10.28
CA THR A 56 -5.24 1.37 -8.97
C THR A 56 -4.25 1.03 -7.87
N ALA A 57 -3.09 0.51 -8.25
CA ALA A 57 -2.02 0.17 -7.30
C ALA A 57 -0.63 0.24 -7.93
N MET A 58 0.39 0.35 -7.07
CA MET A 58 1.78 0.10 -7.45
C MET A 58 2.40 -0.92 -6.50
N GLY A 59 3.10 -1.89 -7.06
CA GLY A 59 3.96 -2.82 -6.34
C GLY A 59 5.43 -2.41 -6.45
N ILE A 60 6.24 -2.75 -5.45
CA ILE A 60 7.69 -2.60 -5.54
C ILE A 60 8.33 -3.98 -5.73
N GLY A 61 9.14 -4.17 -6.79
CA GLY A 61 9.89 -5.38 -7.09
C GLY A 61 11.33 -5.27 -6.59
N MET A 62 11.57 -5.70 -5.35
CA MET A 62 12.85 -5.44 -4.67
C MET A 62 14.02 -6.24 -5.25
N GLU A 63 13.78 -7.43 -5.81
CA GLU A 63 14.86 -8.24 -6.44
C GLU A 63 15.40 -7.57 -7.71
N ASP A 64 14.50 -7.20 -8.63
CA ASP A 64 14.89 -6.50 -9.86
C ASP A 64 15.45 -5.12 -9.56
N LEU A 65 14.93 -4.43 -8.54
CA LEU A 65 15.43 -3.12 -8.11
C LEU A 65 16.89 -3.21 -7.63
N THR A 66 17.21 -4.16 -6.74
CA THR A 66 18.59 -4.35 -6.24
C THR A 66 19.53 -4.78 -7.37
N ALA A 67 19.07 -5.67 -8.25
CA ALA A 67 19.83 -6.05 -9.44
C ALA A 67 20.13 -4.83 -10.34
N SER A 68 19.13 -3.97 -10.58
CA SER A 68 19.30 -2.74 -11.36
C SER A 68 20.22 -1.71 -10.67
N MET A 69 20.21 -1.67 -9.34
CA MET A 69 21.13 -0.86 -8.53
C MET A 69 22.54 -1.45 -8.42
N GLN A 70 22.76 -2.68 -8.91
CA GLN A 70 24.01 -3.43 -8.79
C GLN A 70 24.44 -3.68 -7.35
N VAL A 71 23.47 -3.93 -6.47
CA VAL A 71 23.70 -4.26 -5.06
C VAL A 71 23.09 -5.63 -4.72
N THR A 72 23.64 -6.28 -3.69
CA THR A 72 23.07 -7.52 -3.17
C THR A 72 22.05 -7.18 -2.10
N ARG A 73 20.84 -7.74 -2.23
CA ARG A 73 19.77 -7.57 -1.23
C ARG A 73 20.16 -8.18 0.11
N GLN A 74 19.88 -7.44 1.19
CA GLN A 74 20.15 -7.87 2.57
C GLN A 74 18.83 -8.25 3.26
N TYR A 75 18.43 -9.52 3.19
CA TYR A 75 17.16 -9.99 3.76
C TYR A 75 17.08 -9.81 5.28
N GLU A 76 18.23 -9.96 5.98
CA GLU A 76 18.34 -9.78 7.43
C GLU A 76 17.97 -8.36 7.88
N LEU A 77 18.18 -7.39 7.02
CA LEU A 77 17.82 -6.00 7.27
C LEU A 77 16.33 -5.70 7.09
N ARG A 78 15.52 -6.70 6.72
CA ARG A 78 14.09 -6.54 6.48
C ARG A 78 13.80 -5.34 5.59
N SER A 79 14.51 -5.29 4.47
CA SER A 79 14.41 -4.23 3.43
C SER A 79 14.76 -2.81 3.89
N LEU A 80 15.49 -2.63 4.99
CA LEU A 80 16.01 -1.31 5.40
C LEU A 80 17.01 -0.74 4.40
N ASP A 81 17.73 -1.60 3.68
CA ASP A 81 18.61 -1.25 2.58
C ASP A 81 17.87 -0.58 1.40
N LEU A 82 16.57 -0.82 1.28
CA LEU A 82 15.68 -0.24 0.27
C LEU A 82 14.66 0.75 0.84
N LEU A 83 14.82 1.18 2.08
CA LEU A 83 13.82 1.99 2.79
C LEU A 83 13.42 3.25 1.99
N TYR A 84 14.39 3.96 1.41
CA TYR A 84 14.08 5.15 0.60
C TYR A 84 13.18 4.82 -0.60
N ALA A 85 13.52 3.78 -1.36
CA ALA A 85 12.75 3.38 -2.54
C ALA A 85 11.32 2.96 -2.15
N ARG A 86 11.19 2.17 -1.09
CA ARG A 86 9.90 1.72 -0.54
C ARG A 86 9.05 2.90 -0.10
N GLN A 87 9.61 3.81 0.70
CA GLN A 87 8.89 5.00 1.18
C GLN A 87 8.53 5.96 0.04
N LYS A 88 9.39 6.11 -0.97
CA LYS A 88 9.08 6.92 -2.16
C LYS A 88 7.87 6.36 -2.91
N VAL A 89 7.78 5.03 -3.10
CA VAL A 89 6.64 4.39 -3.75
C VAL A 89 5.38 4.55 -2.90
N VAL A 90 5.45 4.30 -1.59
CA VAL A 90 4.32 4.50 -0.66
C VAL A 90 3.79 5.93 -0.72
N LEU A 91 4.66 6.93 -0.59
CA LEU A 91 4.26 8.35 -0.64
C LEU A 91 3.65 8.71 -1.99
N SER A 92 4.19 8.17 -3.10
CA SER A 92 3.66 8.38 -4.44
C SER A 92 2.24 7.81 -4.59
N CYS A 93 2.03 6.58 -4.09
CA CYS A 93 0.71 5.94 -4.06
C CYS A 93 -0.30 6.76 -3.25
N LYS A 94 0.06 7.14 -2.02
CA LYS A 94 -0.82 7.90 -1.14
C LYS A 94 -1.17 9.27 -1.71
N ALA A 95 -0.21 9.96 -2.31
CA ALA A 95 -0.43 11.24 -2.95
C ALA A 95 -1.31 11.16 -4.21
N ALA A 96 -1.28 10.02 -4.91
CA ALA A 96 -2.09 9.75 -6.09
C ALA A 96 -3.46 9.11 -5.78
N GLY A 97 -3.69 8.66 -4.53
CA GLY A 97 -4.92 7.97 -4.13
C GLY A 97 -4.99 6.52 -4.62
N VAL A 98 -3.84 5.86 -4.83
CA VAL A 98 -3.76 4.46 -5.26
C VAL A 98 -3.11 3.59 -4.18
N GLN A 99 -3.28 2.27 -4.24
CA GLN A 99 -2.75 1.35 -3.25
C GLN A 99 -1.25 1.12 -3.40
N ALA A 100 -0.54 1.02 -2.27
CA ALA A 100 0.86 0.59 -2.23
C ALA A 100 0.93 -0.89 -1.80
N ILE A 101 1.58 -1.73 -2.61
CA ILE A 101 1.72 -3.17 -2.38
C ILE A 101 3.21 -3.50 -2.29
N ASP A 102 3.63 -4.17 -1.22
CA ASP A 102 5.01 -4.63 -1.11
C ASP A 102 5.24 -5.92 -1.90
N SER A 103 6.48 -6.20 -2.24
CA SER A 103 6.84 -7.50 -2.83
C SER A 103 7.10 -8.51 -1.73
N GLY A 104 6.56 -9.71 -1.90
CA GLY A 104 6.86 -10.81 -1.00
C GLY A 104 8.35 -11.16 -1.00
N VAL A 105 8.88 -11.52 0.16
CA VAL A 105 10.15 -12.23 0.24
C VAL A 105 9.92 -13.63 -0.30
N MET A 106 10.73 -14.07 -1.27
CA MET A 106 10.68 -15.44 -1.81
C MET A 106 11.26 -16.48 -0.80
N PHE A 107 11.11 -16.20 0.48
CA PHE A 107 11.70 -16.98 1.59
C PHE A 107 10.59 -17.69 2.37
N SER A 108 10.59 -19.01 2.33
CA SER A 108 9.53 -19.86 2.90
C SER A 108 9.86 -20.51 4.25
N GLY A 109 11.07 -20.27 4.81
CA GLY A 109 11.57 -21.09 5.91
C GLY A 109 11.20 -20.65 7.32
N ASP A 110 11.00 -19.34 7.58
CA ASP A 110 10.73 -18.80 8.90
C ASP A 110 9.45 -17.95 8.86
N LEU A 111 8.34 -18.52 9.33
CA LEU A 111 7.05 -17.87 9.32
C LEU A 111 6.96 -16.72 10.34
N ASP A 112 7.73 -16.76 11.41
CA ASP A 112 7.76 -15.67 12.40
C ASP A 112 8.51 -14.47 11.82
N PHE A 113 9.64 -14.71 11.15
CA PHE A 113 10.34 -13.67 10.40
C PHE A 113 9.42 -13.05 9.33
N TYR A 114 8.72 -13.90 8.56
CA TYR A 114 7.81 -13.45 7.53
C TYR A 114 6.66 -12.57 8.08
N MET A 115 6.06 -13.00 9.21
CA MET A 115 5.02 -12.22 9.89
C MET A 115 5.53 -10.85 10.34
N GLN A 116 6.72 -10.80 10.95
CA GLN A 116 7.32 -9.53 11.37
C GLN A 116 7.64 -8.61 10.20
N ASP A 117 8.03 -9.17 9.07
CA ASP A 117 8.27 -8.41 7.84
C ASP A 117 6.95 -7.81 7.30
N CYS A 118 5.86 -8.58 7.27
CA CYS A 118 4.52 -8.07 6.93
C CYS A 118 4.04 -6.94 7.86
N LEU A 119 4.29 -7.06 9.17
CA LEU A 119 3.95 -6.01 10.13
C LEU A 119 4.79 -4.74 9.92
N ASN A 120 6.05 -4.87 9.49
CA ASN A 120 6.88 -3.75 9.10
C ASN A 120 6.32 -3.05 7.85
N ASP A 121 5.87 -3.81 6.83
CA ASP A 121 5.25 -3.25 5.64
C ASP A 121 3.99 -2.44 5.98
N LYS A 122 3.09 -3.01 6.81
CA LYS A 122 1.91 -2.29 7.31
C LYS A 122 2.31 -0.99 8.02
N ARG A 123 3.32 -1.03 8.88
CA ARG A 123 3.85 0.16 9.58
C ARG A 123 4.42 1.19 8.62
N ASP A 124 5.10 0.74 7.56
CA ASP A 124 5.73 1.57 6.55
C ASP A 124 4.71 2.20 5.58
N GLY A 125 3.43 1.79 5.65
CA GLY A 125 2.33 2.39 4.92
C GLY A 125 1.85 1.59 3.69
N PHE A 126 2.35 0.38 3.49
CA PHE A 126 1.79 -0.54 2.50
C PHE A 126 0.41 -1.05 2.95
N GLU A 127 -0.41 -1.43 1.98
CA GLU A 127 -1.80 -1.90 2.18
C GLU A 127 -1.96 -3.38 1.89
N GLY A 128 -0.91 -4.01 1.40
CA GLY A 128 -0.86 -5.42 1.07
C GLY A 128 0.52 -5.86 0.66
N ARG A 129 0.64 -7.13 0.35
CA ARG A 129 1.90 -7.77 -0.03
C ARG A 129 1.64 -8.86 -1.07
N SER A 130 2.48 -8.92 -2.11
CA SER A 130 2.50 -10.04 -3.04
C SER A 130 3.04 -11.30 -2.34
N VAL A 131 2.47 -12.46 -2.60
CA VAL A 131 2.89 -13.74 -2.04
C VAL A 131 3.39 -14.68 -3.14
N GLY A 132 4.52 -15.32 -2.90
CA GLY A 132 5.08 -16.37 -3.77
C GLY A 132 4.74 -17.78 -3.31
N ASP A 133 4.23 -17.94 -2.07
CA ASP A 133 3.84 -19.22 -1.47
C ASP A 133 2.43 -19.10 -0.87
N LEU A 134 1.54 -20.03 -1.21
CA LEU A 134 0.15 -20.04 -0.73
C LEU A 134 0.07 -20.13 0.81
N ASN A 135 1.05 -20.73 1.47
CA ASN A 135 1.11 -20.80 2.93
C ASN A 135 1.30 -19.43 3.59
N HIS A 136 1.75 -18.43 2.86
CA HIS A 136 1.91 -17.06 3.34
C HIS A 136 0.60 -16.25 3.34
N ILE A 137 -0.41 -16.65 2.57
CA ILE A 137 -1.69 -15.91 2.45
C ILE A 137 -2.33 -15.66 3.82
N PRO A 138 -2.50 -16.65 4.72
CA PRO A 138 -3.10 -16.42 6.03
C PRO A 138 -2.30 -15.42 6.89
N LEU A 139 -0.96 -15.42 6.76
CA LEU A 139 -0.08 -14.51 7.50
C LEU A 139 -0.23 -13.07 7.01
N VAL A 140 -0.25 -12.88 5.69
CA VAL A 140 -0.45 -11.56 5.08
C VAL A 140 -1.82 -11.02 5.47
N ASN A 141 -2.88 -11.80 5.30
CA ASN A 141 -4.22 -11.40 5.69
C ASN A 141 -4.29 -11.00 7.17
N LYS A 142 -3.69 -11.80 8.06
CA LYS A 142 -3.63 -11.49 9.49
C LYS A 142 -2.86 -10.21 9.78
N ALA A 143 -1.72 -9.98 9.12
CA ALA A 143 -0.88 -8.81 9.35
C ALA A 143 -1.56 -7.51 8.91
N PHE A 144 -2.23 -7.52 7.75
CA PHE A 144 -2.85 -6.32 7.17
C PHE A 144 -4.27 -6.05 7.67
N SER A 145 -4.98 -7.05 8.20
CA SER A 145 -6.28 -6.85 8.82
C SER A 145 -6.17 -6.04 10.12
N PRO A 146 -7.21 -5.27 10.48
CA PRO A 146 -7.30 -4.65 11.80
C PRO A 146 -7.38 -5.69 12.91
N THR A 147 -6.71 -5.43 14.03
CA THR A 147 -6.85 -6.24 15.26
C THR A 147 -8.12 -5.85 16.01
N GLU A 148 -8.64 -6.74 16.86
CA GLU A 148 -9.79 -6.44 17.74
C GLU A 148 -9.52 -5.19 18.61
N GLN A 149 -8.28 -5.00 19.06
CA GLN A 149 -7.89 -3.82 19.85
C GLN A 149 -7.93 -2.53 19.02
N GLU A 150 -7.47 -2.59 17.76
CA GLU A 150 -7.55 -1.44 16.83
C GLU A 150 -9.02 -1.10 16.54
N ILE A 151 -9.87 -2.09 16.33
CA ILE A 151 -11.31 -1.93 16.06
C ILE A 151 -12.00 -1.31 17.29
N ASP A 152 -11.76 -1.84 18.50
CA ASP A 152 -12.33 -1.28 19.73
C ASP A 152 -11.90 0.17 19.94
N TRP A 153 -10.60 0.44 19.78
CA TRP A 153 -10.07 1.81 19.89
C TRP A 153 -10.72 2.75 18.85
N ALA A 154 -10.84 2.33 17.60
CA ALA A 154 -11.45 3.13 16.55
C ALA A 154 -12.91 3.47 16.87
N ASN A 155 -13.71 2.49 17.31
CA ASN A 155 -15.09 2.70 17.71
C ASN A 155 -15.21 3.69 18.87
N ARG A 156 -14.33 3.60 19.90
CA ARG A 156 -14.33 4.53 21.04
C ARG A 156 -13.95 5.94 20.62
N VAL A 157 -12.98 6.10 19.71
CA VAL A 157 -12.58 7.41 19.15
C VAL A 157 -13.75 8.04 18.40
N ILE A 158 -14.39 7.33 17.48
CA ILE A 158 -15.51 7.85 16.70
C ILE A 158 -16.70 8.21 17.61
N ALA A 159 -17.04 7.35 18.57
CA ALA A 159 -18.13 7.60 19.51
C ALA A 159 -17.86 8.84 20.39
N ALA A 160 -16.64 8.99 20.93
CA ALA A 160 -16.27 10.12 21.76
C ALA A 160 -16.28 11.43 20.97
N TYR A 161 -15.75 11.41 19.73
CA TYR A 161 -15.73 12.59 18.87
C TYR A 161 -17.14 13.05 18.47
N ASN A 162 -18.00 12.13 18.03
CA ASN A 162 -19.39 12.44 17.66
C ASN A 162 -20.19 12.99 18.85
N LYS A 163 -19.98 12.43 20.04
CA LYS A 163 -20.61 12.92 21.27
C LYS A 163 -20.16 14.34 21.58
N ALA A 164 -18.85 14.63 21.47
CA ALA A 164 -18.32 15.97 21.74
C ALA A 164 -18.87 17.02 20.77
N ILE A 165 -19.04 16.67 19.47
CA ILE A 165 -19.72 17.54 18.49
C ILE A 165 -21.14 17.85 18.94
N ALA A 166 -21.92 16.83 19.37
CA ALA A 166 -23.29 17.00 19.81
C ALA A 166 -23.40 17.88 21.09
N ASP A 167 -22.46 17.69 22.01
CA ASP A 167 -22.41 18.39 23.29
C ASP A 167 -21.68 19.76 23.20
N GLN A 168 -21.16 20.15 22.02
CA GLN A 168 -20.36 21.37 21.77
C GLN A 168 -19.10 21.46 22.64
N ILE A 169 -18.46 20.31 22.92
CA ILE A 169 -17.22 20.18 23.66
C ILE A 169 -16.05 20.20 22.67
N SER A 170 -15.04 21.06 22.94
CA SER A 170 -13.85 21.16 22.05
C SER A 170 -12.74 20.17 22.39
N ASP A 171 -12.64 19.74 23.64
CA ASP A 171 -11.54 18.91 24.13
C ASP A 171 -11.98 17.47 24.35
N VAL A 172 -11.55 16.59 23.48
CA VAL A 172 -11.89 15.16 23.50
C VAL A 172 -10.64 14.33 23.77
N TYR A 173 -10.76 13.38 24.69
CA TYR A 173 -9.65 12.47 25.04
C TYR A 173 -10.14 11.02 25.03
N VAL A 174 -9.35 10.12 24.45
CA VAL A 174 -9.52 8.67 24.51
C VAL A 174 -8.20 8.05 24.94
N ASP A 175 -8.22 7.22 25.95
CA ASP A 175 -7.03 6.60 26.57
C ASP A 175 -5.94 7.63 26.96
N GLY A 176 -6.35 8.82 27.42
CA GLY A 176 -5.46 9.92 27.82
C GLY A 176 -4.80 10.67 26.65
N LYS A 177 -5.18 10.37 25.40
CA LYS A 177 -4.68 11.06 24.21
C LYS A 177 -5.75 11.98 23.65
N TYR A 178 -5.34 13.17 23.24
CA TYR A 178 -6.21 14.13 22.56
C TYR A 178 -6.69 13.59 21.21
N VAL A 179 -7.98 13.77 20.95
CA VAL A 179 -8.62 13.33 19.69
C VAL A 179 -8.89 14.55 18.82
N ASP A 180 -8.15 14.66 17.76
CA ASP A 180 -8.28 15.68 16.72
C ASP A 180 -8.72 15.04 15.37
N PRO A 181 -9.02 15.82 14.32
CA PRO A 181 -9.43 15.28 13.04
C PRO A 181 -8.50 14.22 12.44
N PRO A 182 -7.16 14.33 12.50
CA PRO A 182 -6.24 13.27 12.07
C PRO A 182 -6.43 11.93 12.82
N VAL A 183 -6.72 11.98 14.12
CA VAL A 183 -6.98 10.78 14.92
C VAL A 183 -8.31 10.14 14.53
N VAL A 184 -9.34 10.95 14.25
CA VAL A 184 -10.63 10.48 13.74
C VAL A 184 -10.46 9.81 12.38
N SER A 185 -9.79 10.46 11.43
CA SER A 185 -9.52 9.88 10.10
C SER A 185 -8.76 8.57 10.17
N LYS A 186 -7.83 8.42 11.12
CA LYS A 186 -7.16 7.15 11.37
C LYS A 186 -8.13 6.08 11.89
N ALA A 187 -9.05 6.43 12.77
CA ALA A 187 -10.06 5.50 13.28
C ALA A 187 -11.04 5.06 12.19
N GLU A 188 -11.48 5.98 11.34
CA GLU A 188 -12.32 5.68 10.16
C GLU A 188 -11.60 4.71 9.23
N LEU A 189 -10.31 4.96 8.89
CA LEU A 189 -9.52 4.09 8.03
C LEU A 189 -9.38 2.66 8.58
N ILE A 190 -9.34 2.49 9.91
CA ILE A 190 -9.32 1.16 10.53
C ILE A 190 -10.66 0.44 10.31
N LEU A 191 -11.78 1.14 10.48
CA LEU A 191 -13.12 0.56 10.30
C LEU A 191 -13.44 0.27 8.83
N ASP A 192 -12.96 1.09 7.90
CA ASP A 192 -13.14 0.88 6.45
C ASP A 192 -12.43 -0.37 5.90
N ARG A 193 -11.54 -0.98 6.72
CA ARG A 193 -10.81 -2.20 6.36
C ARG A 193 -11.44 -3.50 6.90
N LEU A 194 -12.64 -3.40 7.51
CA LEU A 194 -13.40 -4.56 7.96
C LEU A 194 -14.19 -5.19 6.83
#